data_8e1aaef141aec774cf3eaabdb3221b19
#
_entry.id   8e1aaef141aec774cf3eaabdb3221b19
#
_cell.length_a   1.000
_cell.length_b   1.000
_cell.length_c   1.000
_cell.angle_alpha   90.00
_cell.angle_beta   90.00
_cell.angle_gamma   90.00
#
_symmetry.space_group_name_H-M   'P 1'
#
loop_
_entity.id
_entity.type
_entity.pdbx_description
1 polymer ?
#
loop_
_entity_poly.entity_id
_entity_poly.type
_entity_poly.pdbx_seq_one_letter_code
_entity_poly.pdbx_strand_id
1 'polypeptide(L)'
;MVEDENEYIQLSDLFVSLGIIEKGIEKIYHYLLFNKKIDNLKEVCDKYDLSLKRGYKICSVLSELELIQIYDRPMKVSLATPLVPIWQKLINKRVEKLKFEFDEVKDKCSSSLDDFIKKYDLKSQEQIQEPVELIIFDIKNIEDIYYPFFTKSQCKIATGIRYENPLIMFIKNNSKKEIEEIIRNRFINGISKIKENLKNITVQVIINNELLTELLNSKEFSILREQIEIIDFKFKSINVRITKDNFSNFSLTDNELIQPSFDPTNKLMGCYISRNENIYQIFNNKFNEIFDKGIPINQFNTTLTEKQTFALSLL
;
A
#
# COMPACT_ATOMS: atom_id res chain seq x y z
N MET A 1 -10.97 29.50 32.97
CA MET A 1 -9.99 28.59 33.63
C MET A 1 -10.09 27.15 33.12
N VAL A 2 -11.26 26.63 32.78
CA VAL A 2 -11.40 25.23 32.27
C VAL A 2 -11.00 25.09 30.78
N GLU A 3 -11.14 26.16 29.98
CA GLU A 3 -10.74 26.15 28.57
C GLU A 3 -9.21 26.12 28.39
N ASP A 4 -8.46 26.80 29.24
CA ASP A 4 -6.99 26.83 29.19
C ASP A 4 -6.33 25.46 29.43
N GLU A 5 -6.88 24.62 30.33
CA GLU A 5 -6.31 23.30 30.61
C GLU A 5 -6.44 22.34 29.41
N ASN A 6 -7.55 22.44 28.68
CA ASN A 6 -7.79 21.56 27.52
C ASN A 6 -6.88 21.92 26.34
N GLU A 7 -6.56 23.19 26.13
CA GLU A 7 -5.64 23.66 25.09
C GLU A 7 -4.19 23.25 25.37
N TYR A 8 -3.74 23.26 26.64
CA TYR A 8 -2.42 22.73 27.03
C TYR A 8 -2.31 21.22 26.78
N ILE A 9 -3.37 20.45 27.04
CA ILE A 9 -3.38 19.02 26.80
C ILE A 9 -3.17 18.75 25.30
N GLN A 10 -3.91 19.42 24.41
CA GLN A 10 -3.78 19.25 22.98
C GLN A 10 -2.38 19.60 22.46
N LEU A 11 -1.79 20.70 22.95
CA LEU A 11 -0.41 21.07 22.60
C LEU A 11 0.61 20.06 23.15
N SER A 12 0.41 19.58 24.36
CA SER A 12 1.26 18.56 24.98
C SER A 12 1.23 17.29 24.16
N ASP A 13 0.05 16.80 23.79
CA ASP A 13 -0.14 15.59 22.97
C ASP A 13 0.52 15.74 21.59
N LEU A 14 0.42 16.94 20.99
CA LEU A 14 1.06 17.23 19.72
C LEU A 14 2.59 17.15 19.82
N PHE A 15 3.21 17.76 20.84
CA PHE A 15 4.65 17.70 21.08
C PHE A 15 5.11 16.26 21.37
N VAL A 16 4.39 15.53 22.23
CA VAL A 16 4.68 14.11 22.54
C VAL A 16 4.61 13.25 21.28
N SER A 17 3.60 13.43 20.43
CA SER A 17 3.47 12.71 19.16
C SER A 17 4.64 12.95 18.21
N LEU A 18 5.24 14.13 18.26
CA LEU A 18 6.47 14.47 17.54
C LEU A 18 7.74 13.90 18.20
N GLY A 19 7.61 13.26 19.38
CA GLY A 19 8.74 12.76 20.16
C GLY A 19 9.48 13.83 20.96
N ILE A 20 8.84 14.96 21.22
CA ILE A 20 9.38 16.08 21.97
C ILE A 20 8.86 16.00 23.40
N ILE A 21 9.73 15.56 24.34
CA ILE A 21 9.37 15.31 25.75
C ILE A 21 10.07 16.37 26.63
N GLU A 22 9.74 17.66 26.44
CA GLU A 22 10.26 18.72 27.32
C GLU A 22 9.10 19.29 28.15
N LYS A 23 9.11 19.01 29.44
CA LYS A 23 8.02 19.41 30.35
C LYS A 23 7.86 20.92 30.43
N GLY A 24 6.66 21.43 30.13
CA GLY A 24 6.32 22.85 30.16
C GLY A 24 6.51 23.56 28.81
N ILE A 25 6.92 22.85 27.75
CA ILE A 25 7.05 23.39 26.40
C ILE A 25 5.70 23.89 25.87
N GLU A 26 4.63 23.17 26.18
CA GLU A 26 3.26 23.51 25.85
C GLU A 26 2.85 24.85 26.41
N LYS A 27 3.26 25.18 27.63
CA LYS A 27 2.90 26.42 28.33
C LYS A 27 3.56 27.65 27.70
N ILE A 28 4.88 27.57 27.45
CA ILE A 28 5.64 28.66 26.83
C ILE A 28 5.20 28.86 25.38
N TYR A 29 4.97 27.77 24.64
CA TYR A 29 4.53 27.87 23.25
C TYR A 29 3.10 28.41 23.14
N HIS A 30 2.19 27.98 24.02
CA HIS A 30 0.84 28.53 24.10
C HIS A 30 0.86 30.04 24.38
N TYR A 31 1.69 30.49 25.32
CA TYR A 31 1.87 31.94 25.58
C TYR A 31 2.28 32.67 24.30
N LEU A 32 3.21 32.12 23.52
CA LEU A 32 3.66 32.71 22.25
C LEU A 32 2.60 32.71 21.17
N LEU A 33 1.72 31.70 21.13
CA LEU A 33 0.60 31.69 20.18
C LEU A 33 -0.34 32.88 20.37
N PHE A 34 -0.60 33.27 21.62
CA PHE A 34 -1.46 34.41 21.96
C PHE A 34 -0.72 35.75 21.83
N ASN A 35 0.43 35.86 22.45
CA ASN A 35 1.12 37.13 22.60
C ASN A 35 2.11 37.45 21.46
N LYS A 36 2.39 36.47 20.58
CA LYS A 36 3.32 36.54 19.44
C LYS A 36 4.79 36.74 19.82
N LYS A 37 5.07 37.29 21.00
CA LYS A 37 6.42 37.56 21.49
C LYS A 37 6.54 37.44 23.00
N ILE A 38 7.77 37.21 23.47
CA ILE A 38 8.16 37.29 24.87
C ILE A 38 9.27 38.33 24.96
N ASP A 39 9.03 39.45 25.65
CA ASP A 39 10.02 40.48 25.92
C ASP A 39 10.80 40.22 27.21
N ASN A 40 10.20 39.50 28.19
CA ASN A 40 10.82 39.12 29.44
C ASN A 40 10.51 37.62 29.77
N LEU A 41 11.46 36.75 29.47
CA LEU A 41 11.27 35.30 29.69
C LEU A 41 11.07 34.96 31.19
N LYS A 42 11.68 35.71 32.09
CA LYS A 42 11.55 35.46 33.54
C LYS A 42 10.09 35.58 33.99
N GLU A 43 9.41 36.66 33.60
CA GLU A 43 8.00 36.90 33.96
C GLU A 43 7.10 35.77 33.43
N VAL A 44 7.35 35.24 32.21
CA VAL A 44 6.60 34.14 31.64
C VAL A 44 6.88 32.83 32.40
N CYS A 45 8.13 32.59 32.79
CA CYS A 45 8.49 31.42 33.59
C CYS A 45 7.81 31.45 34.97
N ASP A 46 7.85 32.63 35.65
CA ASP A 46 7.24 32.82 36.96
C ASP A 46 5.71 32.62 36.89
N LYS A 47 5.06 33.06 35.82
CA LYS A 47 3.61 32.87 35.57
C LYS A 47 3.22 31.38 35.51
N TYR A 48 4.08 30.50 34.98
CA TYR A 48 3.80 29.10 34.76
C TYR A 48 4.53 28.16 35.74
N ASP A 49 5.10 28.68 36.80
CA ASP A 49 5.88 27.95 37.81
C ASP A 49 7.03 27.11 37.16
N LEU A 50 7.76 27.76 36.27
CA LEU A 50 8.93 27.22 35.62
C LEU A 50 10.20 27.92 36.07
N SER A 51 11.29 27.18 36.32
CA SER A 51 12.57 27.82 36.54
C SER A 51 13.07 28.53 35.28
N LEU A 52 13.74 29.65 35.42
CA LEU A 52 14.32 30.40 34.30
C LEU A 52 15.27 29.53 33.46
N LYS A 53 16.08 28.66 34.11
CA LYS A 53 16.94 27.69 33.42
C LYS A 53 16.13 26.76 32.49
N ARG A 54 14.95 26.30 32.93
CA ARG A 54 14.05 25.51 32.15
C ARG A 54 13.45 26.31 30.99
N GLY A 55 13.06 27.56 31.24
CA GLY A 55 12.60 28.47 30.20
C GLY A 55 13.60 28.63 29.05
N TYR A 56 14.88 28.83 29.36
CA TYR A 56 15.93 28.89 28.33
C TYR A 56 16.05 27.55 27.57
N LYS A 57 16.01 26.41 28.24
CA LYS A 57 16.05 25.12 27.58
C LYS A 57 14.86 24.91 26.63
N ILE A 58 13.65 25.25 27.06
CA ILE A 58 12.45 25.20 26.22
C ILE A 58 12.60 26.10 25.00
N CYS A 59 13.07 27.32 25.18
CA CYS A 59 13.31 28.24 24.06
C CYS A 59 14.37 27.69 23.10
N SER A 60 15.45 27.04 23.58
CA SER A 60 16.41 26.37 22.71
C SER A 60 15.74 25.28 21.87
N VAL A 61 14.97 24.38 22.50
CA VAL A 61 14.24 23.31 21.79
C VAL A 61 13.26 23.89 20.76
N LEU A 62 12.46 24.88 21.13
CA LEU A 62 11.52 25.52 20.20
C LEU A 62 12.23 26.21 19.02
N SER A 63 13.42 26.78 19.25
CA SER A 63 14.24 27.40 18.21
C SER A 63 14.83 26.34 17.26
N GLU A 64 15.33 25.22 17.79
CA GLU A 64 15.81 24.09 16.98
C GLU A 64 14.70 23.47 16.11
N LEU A 65 13.45 23.56 16.57
CA LEU A 65 12.26 23.14 15.83
C LEU A 65 11.78 24.21 14.83
N GLU A 66 12.46 25.33 14.72
CA GLU A 66 12.07 26.47 13.87
C GLU A 66 10.69 27.09 14.25
N LEU A 67 10.15 26.77 15.45
CA LEU A 67 8.85 27.28 15.92
C LEU A 67 8.91 28.69 16.46
N ILE A 68 10.11 29.15 16.86
CA ILE A 68 10.38 30.49 17.37
C ILE A 68 11.68 31.05 16.80
N GLN A 69 11.80 32.35 16.88
CA GLN A 69 13.02 33.10 16.60
C GLN A 69 13.50 33.78 17.88
N ILE A 70 14.79 33.68 18.19
CA ILE A 70 15.42 34.27 19.34
C ILE A 70 16.30 35.42 18.86
N TYR A 71 16.11 36.59 19.46
CA TYR A 71 16.93 37.78 19.22
C TYR A 71 17.75 38.07 20.49
N ASP A 72 19.06 38.22 20.33
CA ASP A 72 19.97 38.52 21.44
C ASP A 72 20.18 40.04 21.61
N ARG A 73 20.22 40.44 22.90
CA ARG A 73 20.57 41.80 23.39
C ARG A 73 19.53 42.90 23.13
N PRO A 74 18.50 43.00 23.97
CA PRO A 74 18.12 42.04 25.02
C PRO A 74 17.44 40.80 24.39
N MET A 75 17.50 39.66 25.11
CA MET A 75 16.86 38.44 24.62
C MET A 75 15.36 38.67 24.46
N LYS A 76 14.89 38.54 23.25
CA LYS A 76 13.48 38.56 22.87
C LYS A 76 13.17 37.28 22.09
N VAL A 77 12.00 36.75 22.32
CA VAL A 77 11.53 35.53 21.61
C VAL A 77 10.29 35.92 20.84
N SER A 78 10.24 35.59 19.58
CA SER A 78 9.06 35.77 18.74
C SER A 78 8.61 34.46 18.12
N LEU A 79 7.31 34.36 17.89
CA LEU A 79 6.72 33.23 17.19
C LEU A 79 7.17 33.21 15.72
N ALA A 80 7.60 32.08 15.22
CA ALA A 80 7.93 31.93 13.80
C ALA A 80 6.66 31.87 12.95
N THR A 81 6.69 32.49 11.79
CA THR A 81 5.57 32.51 10.83
C THR A 81 6.09 32.26 9.42
N PRO A 82 5.31 31.54 8.57
CA PRO A 82 3.97 30.98 8.77
C PRO A 82 3.96 29.68 9.58
N LEU A 83 3.01 29.54 10.50
CA LEU A 83 2.96 28.40 11.43
C LEU A 83 2.70 27.06 10.75
N VAL A 84 1.70 27.00 9.87
CA VAL A 84 1.22 25.72 9.28
C VAL A 84 2.32 24.98 8.51
N PRO A 85 3.10 25.62 7.62
CA PRO A 85 4.19 24.94 6.92
C PRO A 85 5.28 24.39 7.86
N ILE A 86 5.59 25.11 8.95
CA ILE A 86 6.60 24.67 9.93
C ILE A 86 6.11 23.40 10.63
N TRP A 87 4.86 23.38 11.11
CA TRP A 87 4.29 22.20 11.73
C TRP A 87 4.18 21.02 10.76
N GLN A 88 3.78 21.22 9.52
CA GLN A 88 3.75 20.18 8.50
C GLN A 88 5.14 19.58 8.25
N LYS A 89 6.19 20.42 8.18
CA LYS A 89 7.58 19.96 8.07
C LYS A 89 8.00 19.08 9.25
N LEU A 90 7.64 19.46 10.48
CA LEU A 90 7.94 18.68 11.68
C LEU A 90 7.20 17.33 11.69
N ILE A 91 5.92 17.33 11.34
CA ILE A 91 5.11 16.10 11.24
C ILE A 91 5.72 15.17 10.20
N ASN A 92 6.02 15.66 9.01
CA ASN A 92 6.60 14.85 7.94
C ASN A 92 7.95 14.23 8.35
N LYS A 93 8.83 15.05 8.97
CA LYS A 93 10.11 14.57 9.48
C LYS A 93 9.94 13.47 10.54
N ARG A 94 8.93 13.59 11.42
CA ARG A 94 8.63 12.55 12.41
C ARG A 94 8.12 11.26 11.77
N VAL A 95 7.24 11.38 10.78
CA VAL A 95 6.71 10.24 10.03
C VAL A 95 7.83 9.50 9.29
N GLU A 96 8.74 10.22 8.64
CA GLU A 96 9.91 9.62 7.97
C GLU A 96 10.82 8.88 8.96
N LYS A 97 11.08 9.49 10.12
CA LYS A 97 11.86 8.85 11.17
C LYS A 97 11.21 7.57 11.69
N LEU A 98 9.89 7.60 11.94
CA LEU A 98 9.15 6.41 12.38
C LEU A 98 9.15 5.29 11.33
N LYS A 99 9.06 5.64 10.05
CA LYS A 99 9.17 4.64 8.96
C LYS A 99 10.55 3.99 8.97
N PHE A 100 11.59 4.78 9.08
CA PHE A 100 12.97 4.28 9.13
C PHE A 100 13.18 3.36 10.36
N GLU A 101 12.73 3.77 11.55
CA GLU A 101 12.78 2.96 12.77
C GLU A 101 12.01 1.63 12.60
N PHE A 102 10.86 1.67 11.95
CA PHE A 102 10.06 0.47 11.65
C PHE A 102 10.79 -0.48 10.70
N ASP A 103 11.38 0.04 9.62
CA ASP A 103 12.12 -0.76 8.65
C ASP A 103 13.36 -1.41 9.30
N GLU A 104 14.11 -0.66 10.14
CA GLU A 104 15.23 -1.23 10.91
C GLU A 104 14.80 -2.39 11.83
N VAL A 105 13.67 -2.24 12.52
CA VAL A 105 13.14 -3.30 13.40
C VAL A 105 12.74 -4.52 12.56
N LYS A 106 12.07 -4.31 11.44
CA LYS A 106 11.65 -5.36 10.51
C LYS A 106 12.88 -6.15 10.01
N ASP A 107 13.91 -5.44 9.54
CA ASP A 107 15.14 -6.07 9.01
C ASP A 107 15.89 -6.86 10.09
N LYS A 108 15.98 -6.31 11.31
CA LYS A 108 16.58 -7.03 12.44
C LYS A 108 15.80 -8.29 12.78
N CYS A 109 14.48 -8.22 12.82
CA CYS A 109 13.62 -9.39 13.08
C CYS A 109 13.80 -10.47 12.02
N SER A 110 13.82 -10.07 10.73
CA SER A 110 14.03 -10.99 9.60
C SER A 110 15.40 -11.65 9.66
N SER A 111 16.46 -10.87 9.89
CA SER A 111 17.83 -11.40 10.03
C SER A 111 17.95 -12.35 11.24
N SER A 112 17.36 -11.99 12.37
CA SER A 112 17.37 -12.85 13.56
C SER A 112 16.62 -14.15 13.34
N LEU A 113 15.51 -14.11 12.60
CA LEU A 113 14.76 -15.31 12.22
C LEU A 113 15.58 -16.21 11.28
N ASP A 114 16.23 -15.63 10.27
CA ASP A 114 17.09 -16.38 9.35
C ASP A 114 18.27 -17.05 10.07
N ASP A 115 18.89 -16.36 11.01
CA ASP A 115 19.99 -16.91 11.84
C ASP A 115 19.48 -18.03 12.76
N PHE A 116 18.28 -17.88 13.32
CA PHE A 116 17.63 -18.91 14.11
C PHE A 116 17.34 -20.17 13.26
N ILE A 117 16.75 -20.00 12.08
CA ILE A 117 16.45 -21.09 11.14
C ILE A 117 17.74 -21.83 10.75
N LYS A 118 18.83 -21.10 10.45
CA LYS A 118 20.14 -21.69 10.14
C LYS A 118 20.74 -22.45 11.31
N LYS A 119 20.70 -21.85 12.52
CA LYS A 119 21.31 -22.41 13.74
C LYS A 119 20.68 -23.75 14.15
N TYR A 120 19.39 -23.89 13.98
CA TYR A 120 18.65 -25.09 14.38
C TYR A 120 18.38 -26.04 13.22
N ASP A 121 18.96 -25.77 12.03
CA ASP A 121 18.82 -26.59 10.81
C ASP A 121 17.36 -26.92 10.46
N LEU A 122 16.47 -25.95 10.71
CA LEU A 122 15.04 -26.12 10.49
C LEU A 122 14.69 -26.26 8.99
N LYS A 123 15.66 -26.00 8.10
CA LYS A 123 15.49 -26.26 6.66
C LYS A 123 15.60 -27.72 6.27
N SER A 124 16.26 -28.56 7.11
CA SER A 124 16.40 -30.01 6.87
C SER A 124 15.22 -30.84 7.39
N GLN A 125 14.42 -30.27 8.29
CA GLN A 125 13.09 -30.83 8.52
C GLN A 125 12.26 -30.42 7.30
N GLU A 126 11.80 -31.40 6.52
CA GLU A 126 10.91 -31.22 5.38
C GLU A 126 10.06 -29.98 5.58
N GLN A 127 10.19 -28.98 4.70
CA GLN A 127 9.26 -27.86 4.71
C GLN A 127 7.87 -28.48 4.69
N ILE A 128 7.26 -28.58 5.86
CA ILE A 128 5.81 -28.71 5.96
C ILE A 128 5.34 -27.39 5.39
N GLN A 129 5.28 -27.32 4.06
CA GLN A 129 4.65 -26.20 3.38
C GLN A 129 3.27 -26.15 4.00
N GLU A 130 2.99 -25.07 4.69
CA GLU A 130 1.62 -24.89 5.20
C GLU A 130 0.70 -25.15 4.02
N PRO A 131 -0.24 -26.10 4.14
CA PRO A 131 -1.07 -26.50 3.01
C PRO A 131 -1.87 -25.33 2.44
N VAL A 132 -2.03 -24.27 3.24
CA VAL A 132 -2.68 -23.01 2.85
C VAL A 132 -1.96 -21.84 3.51
N GLU A 133 -1.53 -20.89 2.71
CA GLU A 133 -0.89 -19.62 3.11
C GLU A 133 -1.83 -18.46 2.85
N LEU A 134 -1.98 -17.53 3.80
CA LEU A 134 -2.70 -16.27 3.60
C LEU A 134 -1.70 -15.14 3.34
N ILE A 135 -1.78 -14.55 2.16
CA ILE A 135 -1.02 -13.33 1.81
C ILE A 135 -1.95 -12.14 1.88
N ILE A 136 -1.65 -11.20 2.78
CA ILE A 136 -2.41 -9.94 2.90
C ILE A 136 -1.83 -8.92 1.91
N PHE A 137 -2.70 -8.27 1.14
CA PHE A 137 -2.29 -7.27 0.17
C PHE A 137 -2.07 -5.91 0.84
N ASP A 138 -0.89 -5.33 0.62
CA ASP A 138 -0.67 -3.90 0.81
C ASP A 138 -0.79 -3.20 -0.55
N ILE A 139 -1.57 -2.11 -0.61
CA ILE A 139 -1.73 -1.27 -1.83
C ILE A 139 -0.37 -0.78 -2.36
N LYS A 140 0.64 -0.68 -1.48
CA LYS A 140 2.00 -0.29 -1.87
C LYS A 140 2.75 -1.38 -2.64
N ASN A 141 2.33 -2.64 -2.51
CA ASN A 141 2.98 -3.82 -3.07
C ASN A 141 2.11 -4.54 -4.08
N ILE A 142 1.39 -3.80 -4.93
CA ILE A 142 0.60 -4.39 -6.04
C ILE A 142 1.48 -5.31 -6.91
N GLU A 143 2.76 -5.00 -7.03
CA GLU A 143 3.73 -5.82 -7.76
C GLU A 143 3.85 -7.22 -7.15
N ASP A 144 3.89 -7.35 -5.84
CA ASP A 144 4.05 -8.63 -5.14
C ASP A 144 2.85 -9.56 -5.33
N ILE A 145 1.68 -9.00 -5.68
CA ILE A 145 0.45 -9.76 -5.94
C ILE A 145 0.53 -10.51 -7.27
N TYR A 146 1.07 -9.86 -8.28
CA TYR A 146 1.08 -10.37 -9.66
C TYR A 146 2.39 -11.07 -10.03
N TYR A 147 3.52 -10.76 -9.36
CA TYR A 147 4.81 -11.37 -9.64
C TYR A 147 4.80 -12.91 -9.58
N PRO A 148 4.20 -13.56 -8.56
CA PRO A 148 4.18 -15.01 -8.49
C PRO A 148 3.56 -15.68 -9.72
N PHE A 149 2.56 -15.04 -10.35
CA PHE A 149 1.91 -15.56 -11.55
C PHE A 149 2.85 -15.57 -12.76
N PHE A 150 3.72 -14.56 -12.86
CA PHE A 150 4.54 -14.34 -14.05
C PHE A 150 5.89 -15.05 -14.01
N THR A 151 6.21 -15.74 -12.94
CA THR A 151 7.41 -16.59 -12.81
C THR A 151 7.16 -18.05 -13.17
N LYS A 152 5.91 -18.43 -13.45
CA LYS A 152 5.46 -19.79 -13.76
C LYS A 152 5.35 -20.01 -15.27
N SER A 153 5.18 -21.26 -15.69
CA SER A 153 5.05 -21.62 -17.10
C SER A 153 3.62 -21.49 -17.63
N GLN A 154 2.64 -21.64 -16.74
CA GLN A 154 1.22 -21.50 -17.05
C GLN A 154 0.48 -20.72 -15.96
N CYS A 155 -0.55 -19.99 -16.39
CA CYS A 155 -1.49 -19.31 -15.53
C CYS A 155 -2.91 -19.50 -16.05
N LYS A 156 -3.81 -20.01 -15.20
CA LYS A 156 -5.24 -20.14 -15.47
C LYS A 156 -5.99 -19.21 -14.56
N ILE A 157 -6.84 -18.35 -15.11
CA ILE A 157 -7.58 -17.33 -14.37
C ILE A 157 -9.08 -17.55 -14.58
N ALA A 158 -9.81 -17.75 -13.51
CA ALA A 158 -11.27 -17.84 -13.50
C ALA A 158 -11.85 -16.61 -12.82
N THR A 159 -12.59 -15.79 -13.59
CA THR A 159 -13.20 -14.53 -13.11
C THR A 159 -14.71 -14.62 -13.26
N GLY A 160 -15.38 -15.00 -12.18
CA GLY A 160 -16.84 -15.22 -12.15
C GLY A 160 -17.62 -14.10 -11.48
N ILE A 161 -17.01 -13.40 -10.53
CA ILE A 161 -17.66 -12.39 -9.68
C ILE A 161 -16.81 -11.13 -9.65
N ARG A 162 -17.43 -9.95 -9.81
CA ARG A 162 -16.75 -8.68 -9.63
C ARG A 162 -16.57 -8.37 -8.15
N TYR A 163 -15.39 -7.88 -7.81
CA TYR A 163 -15.08 -7.33 -6.50
C TYR A 163 -14.16 -6.12 -6.62
N GLU A 164 -14.12 -5.30 -5.61
CA GLU A 164 -13.21 -4.16 -5.56
C GLU A 164 -11.81 -4.64 -5.16
N ASN A 165 -10.95 -4.83 -6.15
CA ASN A 165 -9.54 -5.11 -5.93
C ASN A 165 -8.74 -3.81 -5.70
N PRO A 166 -7.51 -3.87 -5.16
CA PRO A 166 -6.69 -2.68 -4.92
C PRO A 166 -6.45 -1.81 -6.15
N LEU A 167 -6.36 -2.39 -7.34
CA LEU A 167 -6.18 -1.67 -8.59
C LEU A 167 -7.43 -0.87 -8.96
N ILE A 168 -8.62 -1.47 -8.84
CA ILE A 168 -9.90 -0.79 -9.06
C ILE A 168 -10.08 0.36 -8.07
N MET A 169 -9.81 0.11 -6.77
CA MET A 169 -9.89 1.14 -5.74
C MET A 169 -8.93 2.30 -6.02
N PHE A 170 -7.73 1.98 -6.45
CA PHE A 170 -6.73 2.98 -6.83
C PHE A 170 -7.21 3.84 -8.01
N ILE A 171 -7.74 3.22 -9.08
CA ILE A 171 -8.28 3.91 -10.25
C ILE A 171 -9.48 4.79 -9.89
N LYS A 172 -10.34 4.34 -8.97
CA LYS A 172 -11.51 5.13 -8.53
C LYS A 172 -11.12 6.37 -7.72
N ASN A 173 -10.07 6.29 -6.91
CA ASN A 173 -9.73 7.32 -5.92
C ASN A 173 -8.69 8.34 -6.40
N ASN A 174 -8.13 8.17 -7.60
CA ASN A 174 -7.07 9.05 -8.11
C ASN A 174 -7.46 9.72 -9.43
N SER A 175 -6.82 10.83 -9.74
CA SER A 175 -6.99 11.51 -11.02
C SER A 175 -6.36 10.69 -12.17
N LYS A 176 -6.81 10.92 -13.41
CA LYS A 176 -6.26 10.23 -14.60
C LYS A 176 -4.74 10.39 -14.69
N LYS A 177 -4.21 11.58 -14.38
CA LYS A 177 -2.77 11.87 -14.42
C LYS A 177 -1.97 11.07 -13.39
N GLU A 178 -2.46 10.97 -12.16
CA GLU A 178 -1.83 10.16 -11.11
C GLU A 178 -1.85 8.68 -11.44
N ILE A 179 -2.96 8.20 -12.01
CA ILE A 179 -3.10 6.81 -12.46
C ILE A 179 -2.08 6.50 -13.56
N GLU A 180 -1.99 7.36 -14.58
CA GLU A 180 -1.04 7.22 -15.69
C GLU A 180 0.42 7.19 -15.20
N GLU A 181 0.77 8.07 -14.28
CA GLU A 181 2.12 8.15 -13.71
C GLU A 181 2.48 6.89 -12.92
N ILE A 182 1.60 6.42 -12.05
CA ILE A 182 1.85 5.23 -11.22
C ILE A 182 1.83 3.95 -12.06
N ILE A 183 0.88 3.78 -12.97
CA ILE A 183 0.87 2.63 -13.87
C ILE A 183 2.14 2.62 -14.71
N ARG A 184 2.53 3.76 -15.29
CA ARG A 184 3.76 3.86 -16.07
C ARG A 184 4.99 3.51 -15.23
N ASN A 185 5.15 4.07 -14.05
CA ASN A 185 6.34 3.88 -13.23
C ASN A 185 6.41 2.48 -12.60
N ARG A 186 5.30 1.93 -12.12
CA ARG A 186 5.28 0.63 -11.44
C ARG A 186 5.10 -0.54 -12.41
N PHE A 187 4.10 -0.49 -13.30
CA PHE A 187 3.88 -1.56 -14.27
C PHE A 187 5.01 -1.66 -15.30
N ILE A 188 5.54 -0.55 -15.81
CA ILE A 188 6.66 -0.61 -16.76
C ILE A 188 7.89 -1.20 -16.09
N ASN A 189 8.22 -0.76 -14.87
CA ASN A 189 9.36 -1.30 -14.14
C ASN A 189 9.15 -2.75 -13.74
N GLY A 190 7.94 -3.11 -13.31
CA GLY A 190 7.57 -4.46 -12.97
C GLY A 190 7.62 -5.40 -14.19
N ILE A 191 6.94 -5.05 -15.27
CA ILE A 191 6.91 -5.85 -16.50
C ILE A 191 8.30 -5.96 -17.13
N SER A 192 9.14 -4.94 -17.07
CA SER A 192 10.50 -5.02 -17.61
C SER A 192 11.34 -6.10 -16.91
N LYS A 193 11.13 -6.36 -15.62
CA LYS A 193 11.82 -7.43 -14.87
C LYS A 193 11.34 -8.84 -15.27
N ILE A 194 10.09 -8.99 -15.70
CA ILE A 194 9.48 -10.28 -16.02
C ILE A 194 9.27 -10.49 -17.52
N LYS A 195 9.58 -9.49 -18.34
CA LYS A 195 9.32 -9.47 -19.80
C LYS A 195 9.78 -10.72 -20.52
N GLU A 196 10.96 -11.22 -20.19
CA GLU A 196 11.50 -12.43 -20.79
C GLU A 196 10.72 -13.68 -20.35
N ASN A 197 10.25 -13.72 -19.11
CA ASN A 197 9.43 -14.83 -18.62
C ASN A 197 8.05 -14.83 -19.29
N LEU A 198 7.46 -13.66 -19.55
CA LEU A 198 6.14 -13.56 -20.20
C LEU A 198 6.10 -14.27 -21.56
N LYS A 199 7.21 -14.24 -22.31
CA LYS A 199 7.31 -14.94 -23.60
C LYS A 199 7.19 -16.47 -23.49
N ASN A 200 7.35 -17.02 -22.29
CA ASN A 200 7.28 -18.45 -22.01
C ASN A 200 5.96 -18.86 -21.34
N ILE A 201 5.15 -17.89 -20.88
CA ILE A 201 3.92 -18.17 -20.13
C ILE A 201 2.74 -18.38 -21.07
N THR A 202 2.00 -19.45 -20.82
CA THR A 202 0.67 -19.68 -21.39
C THR A 202 -0.39 -19.19 -20.41
N VAL A 203 -1.25 -18.28 -20.86
CA VAL A 203 -2.35 -17.74 -20.07
C VAL A 203 -3.68 -18.24 -20.62
N GLN A 204 -4.51 -18.84 -19.76
CA GLN A 204 -5.88 -19.22 -20.07
C GLN A 204 -6.81 -18.45 -19.13
N VAL A 205 -7.83 -17.81 -19.67
CA VAL A 205 -8.78 -17.02 -18.90
C VAL A 205 -10.20 -17.48 -19.22
N ILE A 206 -11.01 -17.70 -18.21
CA ILE A 206 -12.45 -17.89 -18.31
C ILE A 206 -13.18 -16.77 -17.58
N ILE A 207 -14.10 -16.08 -18.27
CA ILE A 207 -14.82 -14.95 -17.71
C ILE A 207 -16.33 -15.21 -17.81
N ASN A 208 -17.07 -14.88 -16.75
CA ASN A 208 -18.52 -14.87 -16.81
C ASN A 208 -19.00 -13.79 -17.77
N ASN A 209 -20.02 -14.09 -18.59
CA ASN A 209 -20.52 -13.20 -19.64
C ASN A 209 -21.10 -11.86 -19.12
N GLU A 210 -21.84 -11.91 -18.02
CA GLU A 210 -22.41 -10.70 -17.42
C GLU A 210 -21.31 -9.79 -16.91
N LEU A 211 -20.34 -10.38 -16.20
CA LEU A 211 -19.16 -9.67 -15.71
C LEU A 211 -18.32 -9.09 -16.85
N LEU A 212 -18.10 -9.83 -17.94
CA LEU A 212 -17.39 -9.30 -19.12
C LEU A 212 -18.06 -8.05 -19.63
N THR A 213 -19.37 -8.06 -19.79
CA THR A 213 -20.16 -6.91 -20.30
C THR A 213 -20.01 -5.70 -19.37
N GLU A 214 -20.05 -5.94 -18.08
CA GLU A 214 -19.86 -4.89 -17.06
C GLU A 214 -18.45 -4.30 -17.11
N LEU A 215 -17.42 -5.14 -17.16
CA LEU A 215 -16.01 -4.73 -17.21
C LEU A 215 -15.70 -3.92 -18.48
N LEU A 216 -16.16 -4.37 -19.66
CA LEU A 216 -15.94 -3.67 -20.92
C LEU A 216 -16.52 -2.24 -20.92
N ASN A 217 -17.60 -2.02 -20.20
CA ASN A 217 -18.25 -0.72 -20.06
C ASN A 217 -17.71 0.10 -18.87
N SER A 218 -16.75 -0.43 -18.09
CA SER A 218 -16.23 0.24 -16.92
C SER A 218 -15.20 1.32 -17.28
N LYS A 219 -15.18 2.38 -16.45
CA LYS A 219 -14.16 3.44 -16.56
C LYS A 219 -12.76 2.87 -16.32
N GLU A 220 -12.66 1.93 -15.40
CA GLU A 220 -11.41 1.27 -15.00
C GLU A 220 -10.78 0.55 -16.19
N PHE A 221 -11.56 -0.23 -16.93
CA PHE A 221 -11.08 -0.92 -18.13
C PHE A 221 -10.64 0.06 -19.21
N SER A 222 -11.40 1.14 -19.44
CA SER A 222 -11.04 2.16 -20.42
C SER A 222 -9.64 2.75 -20.13
N ILE A 223 -9.36 3.08 -18.87
CA ILE A 223 -8.06 3.64 -18.45
C ILE A 223 -6.95 2.59 -18.62
N LEU A 224 -7.16 1.37 -18.10
CA LEU A 224 -6.15 0.32 -18.20
C LEU A 224 -5.84 -0.07 -19.63
N ARG A 225 -6.84 -0.15 -20.49
CA ARG A 225 -6.69 -0.45 -21.91
C ARG A 225 -5.75 0.53 -22.61
N GLU A 226 -5.91 1.84 -22.35
CA GLU A 226 -5.05 2.87 -22.93
C GLU A 226 -3.60 2.72 -22.45
N GLN A 227 -3.39 2.44 -21.16
CA GLN A 227 -2.06 2.36 -20.57
C GLN A 227 -1.31 1.06 -20.92
N ILE A 228 -2.00 -0.06 -21.02
CA ILE A 228 -1.37 -1.35 -21.28
C ILE A 228 -0.85 -1.48 -22.72
N GLU A 229 -1.48 -0.79 -23.68
CA GLU A 229 -1.03 -0.78 -25.08
C GLU A 229 0.35 -0.14 -25.25
N ILE A 230 0.73 0.79 -24.38
CA ILE A 230 2.00 1.49 -24.44
C ILE A 230 3.16 0.58 -23.98
N ILE A 231 2.85 -0.45 -23.18
CA ILE A 231 3.86 -1.32 -22.58
C ILE A 231 4.28 -2.40 -23.58
N ASP A 232 5.57 -2.52 -23.85
CA ASP A 232 6.10 -3.53 -24.77
C ASP A 232 6.31 -4.86 -24.05
N PHE A 233 5.34 -5.78 -24.16
CA PHE A 233 5.44 -7.16 -23.73
C PHE A 233 4.62 -8.09 -24.62
N LYS A 234 4.93 -9.37 -24.57
CA LYS A 234 4.21 -10.42 -25.32
C LYS A 234 4.18 -11.71 -24.51
N PHE A 235 3.03 -12.38 -24.49
CA PHE A 235 2.89 -13.71 -23.97
C PHE A 235 3.24 -14.77 -25.00
N LYS A 236 3.59 -15.99 -24.57
CA LYS A 236 3.67 -17.16 -25.43
C LYS A 236 2.32 -17.43 -26.11
N SER A 237 1.28 -17.43 -25.28
CA SER A 237 -0.10 -17.50 -25.74
C SER A 237 -1.04 -16.97 -24.68
N ILE A 238 -2.11 -16.32 -25.11
CA ILE A 238 -3.24 -15.96 -24.25
C ILE A 238 -4.53 -16.47 -24.92
N ASN A 239 -5.32 -17.21 -24.16
CA ASN A 239 -6.57 -17.79 -24.63
C ASN A 239 -7.69 -17.44 -23.67
N VAL A 240 -8.69 -16.70 -24.13
CA VAL A 240 -9.81 -16.25 -23.32
C VAL A 240 -11.11 -16.84 -23.84
N ARG A 241 -11.86 -17.40 -22.92
CA ARG A 241 -13.20 -17.93 -23.18
C ARG A 241 -14.22 -17.30 -22.23
N ILE A 242 -15.46 -17.32 -22.67
CA ILE A 242 -16.60 -16.73 -21.97
C ILE A 242 -17.60 -17.83 -21.66
N THR A 243 -18.17 -17.78 -20.47
CA THR A 243 -19.22 -18.71 -20.05
C THR A 243 -20.39 -18.01 -19.40
N LYS A 244 -21.56 -18.67 -19.40
CA LYS A 244 -22.73 -18.22 -18.63
C LYS A 244 -22.79 -18.86 -17.23
N ASP A 245 -21.88 -19.79 -16.94
CA ASP A 245 -21.83 -20.47 -15.64
C ASP A 245 -21.42 -19.51 -14.55
N ASN A 246 -21.96 -19.69 -13.36
CA ASN A 246 -21.56 -18.98 -12.16
C ASN A 246 -20.48 -19.78 -11.43
N PHE A 247 -19.41 -19.09 -11.05
CA PHE A 247 -18.29 -19.67 -10.30
C PHE A 247 -17.58 -18.59 -9.49
N SER A 248 -16.87 -19.01 -8.47
CA SER A 248 -16.01 -18.10 -7.67
C SER A 248 -14.73 -17.77 -8.42
N ASN A 249 -14.11 -16.63 -8.06
CA ASN A 249 -12.81 -16.26 -8.61
C ASN A 249 -11.71 -17.13 -8.02
N PHE A 250 -10.84 -17.62 -8.89
CA PHE A 250 -9.61 -18.31 -8.49
C PHE A 250 -8.61 -18.28 -9.64
N SER A 251 -7.36 -18.53 -9.32
CA SER A 251 -6.30 -18.69 -10.31
C SER A 251 -5.47 -19.93 -9.99
N LEU A 252 -4.92 -20.52 -11.03
CA LEU A 252 -4.03 -21.68 -10.94
C LEU A 252 -2.73 -21.35 -11.64
N THR A 253 -1.63 -21.69 -11.04
CA THR A 253 -0.31 -21.69 -11.66
C THR A 253 0.13 -23.14 -11.92
N ASP A 254 1.43 -23.42 -12.02
CA ASP A 254 1.92 -24.79 -12.27
C ASP A 254 1.50 -25.79 -11.17
N ASN A 255 1.46 -25.35 -9.91
CA ASN A 255 1.21 -26.19 -8.74
C ASN A 255 0.50 -25.45 -7.58
N GLU A 256 -0.02 -24.27 -7.80
CA GLU A 256 -0.65 -23.47 -6.75
C GLU A 256 -2.05 -23.05 -7.16
N LEU A 257 -2.98 -23.19 -6.23
CA LEU A 257 -4.31 -22.59 -6.29
C LEU A 257 -4.27 -21.27 -5.50
N ILE A 258 -4.75 -20.20 -6.11
CA ILE A 258 -4.82 -18.87 -5.53
C ILE A 258 -6.27 -18.43 -5.51
N GLN A 259 -6.77 -18.08 -4.33
CA GLN A 259 -8.15 -17.64 -4.13
C GLN A 259 -8.17 -16.28 -3.42
N PRO A 260 -9.03 -15.33 -3.84
CA PRO A 260 -9.18 -14.06 -3.15
C PRO A 260 -9.70 -14.25 -1.73
N SER A 261 -9.17 -13.48 -0.79
CA SER A 261 -9.61 -13.39 0.61
C SER A 261 -10.27 -12.05 0.88
N PHE A 262 -11.43 -12.08 1.53
CA PHE A 262 -12.25 -10.89 1.79
C PHE A 262 -12.43 -10.66 3.29
N ASP A 263 -12.55 -9.40 3.68
CA ASP A 263 -13.00 -9.03 5.01
C ASP A 263 -14.54 -9.23 5.17
N PRO A 264 -15.07 -9.09 6.38
CA PRO A 264 -16.53 -9.21 6.60
C PRO A 264 -17.38 -8.20 5.83
N THR A 265 -16.77 -7.16 5.25
CA THR A 265 -17.45 -6.16 4.42
C THR A 265 -17.31 -6.42 2.91
N ASN A 266 -16.82 -7.60 2.53
CA ASN A 266 -16.52 -8.02 1.15
C ASN A 266 -15.42 -7.18 0.44
N LYS A 267 -14.54 -6.55 1.21
CA LYS A 267 -13.37 -5.87 0.68
C LYS A 267 -12.22 -6.86 0.54
N LEU A 268 -11.55 -6.86 -0.61
CA LEU A 268 -10.40 -7.72 -0.85
C LEU A 268 -9.28 -7.39 0.12
N MET A 269 -8.86 -8.36 0.92
CA MET A 269 -7.77 -8.25 1.88
C MET A 269 -6.46 -8.86 1.38
N GLY A 270 -6.57 -9.91 0.58
CA GLY A 270 -5.41 -10.67 0.16
C GLY A 270 -5.81 -11.90 -0.66
N CYS A 271 -4.98 -12.93 -0.60
CA CYS A 271 -5.32 -14.21 -1.21
C CYS A 271 -4.86 -15.38 -0.35
N TYR A 272 -5.58 -16.49 -0.46
CA TYR A 272 -5.14 -17.80 0.00
C TYR A 272 -4.38 -18.48 -1.12
N ILE A 273 -3.19 -18.99 -0.81
CA ILE A 273 -2.41 -19.84 -1.72
C ILE A 273 -2.42 -21.26 -1.15
N SER A 274 -2.94 -22.21 -1.91
CA SER A 274 -2.90 -23.64 -1.55
C SER A 274 -1.97 -24.39 -2.49
N ARG A 275 -1.07 -25.19 -1.90
CA ARG A 275 -0.15 -26.11 -2.59
C ARG A 275 -0.56 -27.56 -2.39
N ASN A 276 -1.75 -27.79 -1.83
CA ASN A 276 -2.29 -29.14 -1.68
C ASN A 276 -2.71 -29.68 -3.05
N GLU A 277 -2.09 -30.78 -3.48
CA GLU A 277 -2.31 -31.34 -4.80
C GLU A 277 -3.78 -31.78 -5.02
N ASN A 278 -4.45 -32.36 -4.02
CA ASN A 278 -5.84 -32.78 -4.16
C ASN A 278 -6.77 -31.57 -4.35
N ILE A 279 -6.56 -30.49 -3.60
CA ILE A 279 -7.33 -29.26 -3.75
C ILE A 279 -7.05 -28.65 -5.12
N TYR A 280 -5.78 -28.57 -5.51
CA TYR A 280 -5.38 -28.07 -6.82
C TYR A 280 -6.08 -28.83 -7.95
N GLN A 281 -6.10 -30.17 -7.91
CA GLN A 281 -6.72 -30.98 -8.94
C GLN A 281 -8.24 -30.76 -9.04
N ILE A 282 -8.92 -30.57 -7.94
CA ILE A 282 -10.36 -30.22 -7.93
C ILE A 282 -10.61 -28.95 -8.74
N PHE A 283 -9.87 -27.89 -8.44
CA PHE A 283 -10.03 -26.59 -9.11
C PHE A 283 -9.53 -26.64 -10.57
N ASN A 284 -8.45 -27.37 -10.85
CA ASN A 284 -7.95 -27.55 -12.20
C ASN A 284 -8.95 -28.31 -13.09
N ASN A 285 -9.57 -29.36 -12.59
CA ASN A 285 -10.62 -30.09 -13.29
C ASN A 285 -11.84 -29.19 -13.53
N LYS A 286 -12.24 -28.41 -12.51
CA LYS A 286 -13.35 -27.46 -12.65
C LYS A 286 -13.05 -26.37 -13.67
N PHE A 287 -11.83 -25.83 -13.65
CA PHE A 287 -11.40 -24.85 -14.65
C PHE A 287 -11.48 -25.42 -16.06
N ASN A 288 -10.92 -26.61 -16.29
CA ASN A 288 -10.90 -27.23 -17.61
C ASN A 288 -12.33 -27.52 -18.10
N GLU A 289 -13.21 -28.05 -17.22
CA GLU A 289 -14.61 -28.26 -17.55
C GLU A 289 -15.32 -27.03 -18.07
N ILE A 290 -15.18 -25.90 -17.33
CA ILE A 290 -15.82 -24.64 -17.69
C ILE A 290 -15.14 -24.05 -18.93
N PHE A 291 -13.82 -24.11 -19.02
CA PHE A 291 -13.04 -23.57 -20.12
C PHE A 291 -13.36 -24.28 -21.45
N ASP A 292 -13.45 -25.61 -21.44
CA ASP A 292 -13.74 -26.38 -22.65
C ASP A 292 -15.15 -26.13 -23.20
N LYS A 293 -16.11 -25.85 -22.31
CA LYS A 293 -17.48 -25.45 -22.67
C LYS A 293 -17.60 -23.96 -23.08
N GLY A 294 -16.62 -23.16 -22.69
CA GLY A 294 -16.63 -21.73 -22.92
C GLY A 294 -16.48 -21.36 -24.39
N ILE A 295 -17.07 -20.23 -24.77
CA ILE A 295 -17.02 -19.68 -26.14
C ILE A 295 -15.78 -18.79 -26.24
N PRO A 296 -14.91 -18.96 -27.28
CA PRO A 296 -13.78 -18.07 -27.50
C PRO A 296 -14.19 -16.62 -27.63
N ILE A 297 -13.43 -15.69 -27.01
CA ILE A 297 -13.77 -14.27 -26.94
C ILE A 297 -13.87 -13.61 -28.33
N ASN A 298 -13.14 -14.09 -29.32
CA ASN A 298 -13.20 -13.59 -30.70
C ASN A 298 -14.53 -13.89 -31.43
N GLN A 299 -15.34 -14.80 -30.89
CA GLN A 299 -16.70 -15.07 -31.39
C GLN A 299 -17.75 -14.17 -30.72
N PHE A 300 -17.38 -13.47 -29.69
CA PHE A 300 -18.15 -12.36 -29.13
C PHE A 300 -17.76 -11.09 -29.88
N ASN A 301 -18.68 -10.31 -30.42
CA ASN A 301 -18.49 -9.08 -31.20
C ASN A 301 -17.52 -8.03 -30.61
N THR A 302 -16.47 -8.49 -29.97
CA THR A 302 -15.49 -7.71 -29.20
C THR A 302 -14.10 -8.04 -29.72
N THR A 303 -13.50 -7.12 -30.48
CA THR A 303 -12.10 -7.26 -30.91
C THR A 303 -11.20 -6.67 -29.87
N LEU A 304 -10.58 -7.52 -29.04
CA LEU A 304 -9.58 -7.12 -28.06
C LEU A 304 -8.19 -7.62 -28.49
N THR A 305 -7.17 -6.79 -28.30
CA THR A 305 -5.78 -7.23 -28.44
C THR A 305 -5.39 -8.18 -27.29
N GLU A 306 -4.29 -8.92 -27.44
CA GLU A 306 -3.77 -9.76 -26.34
C GLU A 306 -3.52 -8.95 -25.06
N LYS A 307 -3.00 -7.71 -25.20
CA LYS A 307 -2.75 -6.81 -24.09
C LYS A 307 -4.03 -6.33 -23.43
N GLN A 308 -5.04 -5.97 -24.21
CA GLN A 308 -6.36 -5.56 -23.69
C GLN A 308 -7.06 -6.72 -23.00
N THR A 309 -6.92 -7.92 -23.53
CA THR A 309 -7.44 -9.14 -22.93
C THR A 309 -6.78 -9.43 -21.58
N PHE A 310 -5.46 -9.21 -21.51
CA PHE A 310 -4.73 -9.29 -20.25
C PHE A 310 -5.17 -8.21 -19.25
N ALA A 311 -5.33 -6.96 -19.68
CA ALA A 311 -5.85 -5.89 -18.83
C ALA A 311 -7.22 -6.25 -18.23
N LEU A 312 -8.07 -6.90 -19.01
CA LEU A 312 -9.37 -7.37 -18.54
C LEU A 312 -9.25 -8.42 -17.42
N SER A 313 -8.25 -9.28 -17.48
CA SER A 313 -8.02 -10.31 -16.45
C SER A 313 -7.43 -9.77 -15.15
N LEU A 314 -6.96 -8.51 -15.14
CA LEU A 314 -6.46 -7.83 -13.93
C LEU A 314 -7.57 -7.14 -13.13
N LEU A 315 -8.73 -6.93 -13.72
CA LEU A 315 -9.91 -6.31 -13.11
C LEU A 315 -10.84 -7.34 -12.50
#